data_96b8885bc14241c3d4ec385c328848c5
#
_entry.id   96b8885bc14241c3d4ec385c328848c5
#
_cell.length_a   1.000
_cell.length_b   1.000
_cell.length_c   1.000
_cell.angle_alpha   90.00
_cell.angle_beta   90.00
_cell.angle_gamma   90.00
#
_symmetry.space_group_name_H-M   'P 1'
#
loop_
_entity.id
_entity.type
_entity.pdbx_description
1 polymer ?
#
loop_
_entity_poly.entity_id
_entity_poly.type
_entity_poly.pdbx_seq_one_letter_code
_entity_poly.pdbx_strand_id
1 'polypeptide(L)'
;MPLIRDRKRWLTPLVLVAVLLGAGVLALFVGAAYVPVGDMLHSSIVRLRLARIVLAVVAGAALSAAGVIFQALLRNALAEPYVLGISSGAGLGAALAIVLGLQVLGAWTLPGLAFAGALGTILLVYALAHTGSGGVPAHTLLLSGAILNAVLGSLLMFLVSVARTEELHNVVWWLLGDLQIFDWRLLRVVAVVVASGLVVTVLGARDLNLLALGEEPAAHLGLRVERTKFVFFLVAALMTGATVAACGLIGFVGLMVPHAVRLVVGPDHRRLVPASALAGAAFLVLADAFARTAMAPLEIPIGVITAFLGGPFFLWLLRHKSYPGRT
;
A
#
# COMPACT_ATOMS: atom_id res chain seq x y z
N MET A 1 10.82 -24.97 27.30
CA MET A 1 10.69 -25.19 25.84
C MET A 1 11.00 -23.92 25.01
N PRO A 2 12.12 -23.19 25.23
CA PRO A 2 12.41 -21.95 24.50
C PRO A 2 13.22 -22.17 23.21
N LEU A 3 13.98 -23.22 23.06
CA LEU A 3 14.94 -23.40 21.94
C LEU A 3 14.32 -23.73 20.57
N ILE A 4 13.13 -24.33 20.53
CA ILE A 4 12.44 -24.65 19.26
C ILE A 4 11.78 -23.44 18.65
N ARG A 5 11.44 -22.42 19.46
CA ARG A 5 10.81 -21.17 19.03
C ARG A 5 11.79 -20.21 18.32
N ASP A 6 13.09 -20.29 18.65
CA ASP A 6 14.11 -19.42 18.05
C ASP A 6 14.55 -19.89 16.66
N ARG A 7 14.66 -21.18 16.41
CA ARG A 7 15.06 -21.70 15.10
C ARG A 7 14.05 -21.38 13.98
N LYS A 8 12.75 -21.42 14.28
CA LYS A 8 11.69 -21.04 13.34
C LYS A 8 11.72 -19.52 12.97
N ARG A 9 12.24 -18.68 13.85
CA ARG A 9 12.28 -17.22 13.66
C ARG A 9 13.30 -16.76 12.63
N TRP A 10 14.41 -17.49 12.45
CA TRP A 10 15.41 -17.20 11.43
C TRP A 10 15.06 -17.75 10.05
N LEU A 11 14.22 -18.78 10.00
CA LEU A 11 13.76 -19.39 8.75
C LEU A 11 12.69 -18.52 8.04
N THR A 12 11.92 -17.72 8.78
CA THR A 12 10.80 -16.94 8.20
C THR A 12 11.24 -16.00 7.06
N PRO A 13 12.30 -15.16 7.18
CA PRO A 13 12.70 -14.29 6.07
C PRO A 13 13.20 -15.10 4.87
N LEU A 14 13.90 -16.21 5.07
CA LEU A 14 14.36 -17.09 3.98
C LEU A 14 13.17 -17.73 3.24
N VAL A 15 12.16 -18.18 3.97
CA VAL A 15 10.92 -18.72 3.39
C VAL A 15 10.19 -17.65 2.60
N LEU A 16 10.06 -16.44 3.13
CA LEU A 16 9.39 -15.34 2.41
C LEU A 16 10.14 -14.92 1.14
N VAL A 17 11.46 -14.89 1.17
CA VAL A 17 12.28 -14.67 -0.03
C VAL A 17 12.07 -15.79 -1.05
N ALA A 18 12.10 -17.04 -0.63
CA ALA A 18 11.85 -18.18 -1.51
C ALA A 18 10.44 -18.14 -2.12
N VAL A 19 9.42 -17.79 -1.32
CA VAL A 19 8.04 -17.60 -1.81
C VAL A 19 7.96 -16.46 -2.82
N LEU A 20 8.62 -15.33 -2.56
CA LEU A 20 8.64 -14.20 -3.48
C LEU A 20 9.32 -14.56 -4.81
N LEU A 21 10.46 -15.22 -4.75
CA LEU A 21 11.17 -15.68 -5.95
C LEU A 21 10.34 -16.70 -6.74
N GLY A 22 9.74 -17.68 -6.05
CA GLY A 22 8.83 -18.64 -6.67
C GLY A 22 7.59 -17.99 -7.30
N ALA A 23 6.98 -17.00 -6.63
CA ALA A 23 5.88 -16.22 -7.16
C ALA A 23 6.30 -15.42 -8.41
N GLY A 24 7.48 -14.80 -8.39
CA GLY A 24 8.05 -14.08 -9.55
C GLY A 24 8.28 -15.00 -10.75
N VAL A 25 8.88 -16.16 -10.51
CA VAL A 25 9.08 -17.18 -11.56
C VAL A 25 7.73 -17.64 -12.10
N LEU A 26 6.80 -18.02 -11.24
CA LEU A 26 5.44 -18.42 -11.66
C LEU A 26 4.78 -17.34 -12.53
N ALA A 27 4.83 -16.07 -12.09
CA ALA A 27 4.21 -14.94 -12.77
C ALA A 27 4.85 -14.62 -14.13
N LEU A 28 6.10 -15.01 -14.37
CA LEU A 28 6.73 -14.90 -15.70
C LEU A 28 6.16 -15.90 -16.69
N PHE A 29 5.91 -17.13 -16.24
CA PHE A 29 5.40 -18.19 -17.10
C PHE A 29 3.86 -18.12 -17.31
N VAL A 30 3.14 -17.64 -16.30
CA VAL A 30 1.67 -17.61 -16.26
C VAL A 30 1.15 -16.24 -16.76
N GLY A 31 0.21 -16.27 -17.69
CA GLY A 31 -0.44 -15.06 -18.24
C GLY A 31 -1.38 -15.40 -19.41
N ALA A 32 -2.19 -14.43 -19.86
CA ALA A 32 -3.18 -14.61 -20.91
C ALA A 32 -2.60 -15.08 -22.26
N ALA A 33 -1.35 -14.71 -22.59
CA ALA A 33 -0.66 -15.13 -23.80
C ALA A 33 0.38 -16.21 -23.48
N TYR A 34 0.40 -17.30 -24.25
CA TYR A 34 1.43 -18.33 -24.14
C TYR A 34 2.71 -17.85 -24.83
N VAL A 35 3.85 -17.96 -24.15
CA VAL A 35 5.17 -17.66 -24.69
C VAL A 35 6.03 -18.93 -24.57
N PRO A 36 6.50 -19.51 -25.71
CA PRO A 36 7.39 -20.67 -25.68
C PRO A 36 8.70 -20.35 -24.93
N VAL A 37 9.23 -21.33 -24.21
CA VAL A 37 10.45 -21.14 -23.38
C VAL A 37 11.66 -20.67 -24.22
N GLY A 38 11.76 -21.12 -25.48
CA GLY A 38 12.83 -20.71 -26.40
C GLY A 38 12.81 -19.22 -26.76
N ASP A 39 11.63 -18.60 -26.76
CA ASP A 39 11.45 -17.20 -27.17
C ASP A 39 11.45 -16.21 -25.99
N MET A 40 11.54 -16.70 -24.77
CA MET A 40 11.37 -15.89 -23.56
C MET A 40 12.36 -14.71 -23.47
N LEU A 41 13.59 -14.89 -23.87
CA LEU A 41 14.63 -13.85 -23.77
C LEU A 41 14.44 -12.68 -24.75
N HIS A 42 13.74 -12.92 -25.86
CA HIS A 42 13.52 -11.92 -26.92
C HIS A 42 12.11 -11.38 -26.97
N SER A 43 11.17 -11.99 -26.23
CA SER A 43 9.77 -11.62 -26.24
C SER A 43 9.50 -10.27 -25.54
N SER A 44 8.83 -9.36 -26.25
CA SER A 44 8.31 -8.12 -25.68
C SER A 44 7.30 -8.39 -24.55
N ILE A 45 6.53 -9.49 -24.65
CA ILE A 45 5.56 -9.91 -23.62
C ILE A 45 6.29 -10.19 -22.30
N VAL A 46 7.44 -10.86 -22.33
CA VAL A 46 8.22 -11.15 -21.11
C VAL A 46 8.78 -9.88 -20.48
N ARG A 47 9.21 -8.91 -21.30
CA ARG A 47 9.65 -7.58 -20.78
C ARG A 47 8.49 -6.85 -20.07
N LEU A 48 7.30 -6.87 -20.65
CA LEU A 48 6.10 -6.28 -20.01
C LEU A 48 5.72 -7.02 -18.72
N ARG A 49 5.78 -8.35 -18.71
CA ARG A 49 5.56 -9.15 -17.50
C ARG A 49 6.57 -8.83 -16.42
N LEU A 50 7.85 -8.69 -16.78
CA LEU A 50 8.90 -8.35 -15.82
C LEU A 50 8.66 -6.97 -15.20
N ALA A 51 8.32 -5.95 -15.99
CA ALA A 51 8.00 -4.62 -15.48
C ALA A 51 6.82 -4.66 -14.51
N ARG A 52 5.77 -5.43 -14.85
CA ARG A 52 4.58 -5.63 -14.04
C ARG A 52 4.90 -6.36 -12.72
N ILE A 53 5.72 -7.41 -12.77
CA ILE A 53 6.18 -8.13 -11.57
C ILE A 53 7.00 -7.20 -10.67
N VAL A 54 7.93 -6.41 -11.22
CA VAL A 54 8.73 -5.47 -10.43
C VAL A 54 7.83 -4.41 -9.78
N LEU A 55 6.84 -3.87 -10.51
CA LEU A 55 5.87 -2.93 -9.95
C LEU A 55 5.04 -3.59 -8.83
N ALA A 56 4.58 -4.84 -9.02
CA ALA A 56 3.86 -5.59 -8.00
C ALA A 56 4.71 -5.80 -6.73
N VAL A 57 6.00 -6.14 -6.89
CA VAL A 57 6.94 -6.26 -5.77
C VAL A 57 7.06 -4.94 -5.01
N VAL A 58 7.31 -3.85 -5.73
CA VAL A 58 7.48 -2.51 -5.14
C VAL A 58 6.20 -2.04 -4.46
N ALA A 59 5.06 -2.16 -5.13
CA ALA A 59 3.77 -1.74 -4.62
C ALA A 59 3.33 -2.57 -3.39
N GLY A 60 3.46 -3.89 -3.47
CA GLY A 60 3.11 -4.78 -2.37
C GLY A 60 3.96 -4.56 -1.12
N ALA A 61 5.27 -4.35 -1.31
CA ALA A 61 6.18 -4.01 -0.22
C ALA A 61 5.84 -2.66 0.40
N ALA A 62 5.60 -1.64 -0.44
CA ALA A 62 5.25 -0.29 0.00
C ALA A 62 3.97 -0.25 0.82
N LEU A 63 2.87 -0.80 0.27
CA LEU A 63 1.56 -0.78 0.91
C LEU A 63 1.57 -1.55 2.24
N SER A 64 2.23 -2.72 2.26
CA SER A 64 2.35 -3.50 3.50
C SER A 64 3.19 -2.79 4.55
N ALA A 65 4.33 -2.19 4.20
CA ALA A 65 5.16 -1.46 5.15
C ALA A 65 4.46 -0.18 5.65
N ALA A 66 3.78 0.56 4.76
CA ALA A 66 2.96 1.70 5.15
C ALA A 66 1.82 1.28 6.11
N GLY A 67 1.21 0.13 5.86
CA GLY A 67 0.23 -0.46 6.76
C GLY A 67 0.80 -0.74 8.16
N VAL A 68 2.01 -1.33 8.25
CA VAL A 68 2.70 -1.52 9.55
C VAL A 68 2.88 -0.21 10.28
N ILE A 69 3.35 0.83 9.56
CA ILE A 69 3.57 2.17 10.14
C ILE A 69 2.25 2.74 10.67
N PHE A 70 1.19 2.80 9.85
CA PHE A 70 -0.08 3.37 10.30
C PHE A 70 -0.72 2.59 11.44
N GLN A 71 -0.60 1.25 11.43
CA GLN A 71 -1.07 0.42 12.54
C GLN A 71 -0.33 0.73 13.85
N ALA A 72 0.98 1.03 13.79
CA ALA A 72 1.77 1.42 14.96
C ALA A 72 1.42 2.85 15.43
N LEU A 73 1.39 3.83 14.52
CA LEU A 73 1.11 5.23 14.80
C LEU A 73 -0.29 5.44 15.39
N LEU A 74 -1.28 4.77 14.81
CA LEU A 74 -2.69 4.89 15.22
C LEU A 74 -3.07 3.89 16.32
N ARG A 75 -2.13 3.03 16.73
CA ARG A 75 -2.36 1.92 17.67
C ARG A 75 -3.63 1.14 17.36
N ASN A 76 -3.88 0.98 16.07
CA ASN A 76 -5.06 0.31 15.55
C ASN A 76 -4.64 -0.72 14.51
N ALA A 77 -4.83 -1.99 14.80
CA ALA A 77 -4.50 -3.08 13.87
C ALA A 77 -5.31 -3.04 12.56
N LEU A 78 -6.36 -2.21 12.51
CA LEU A 78 -7.26 -2.01 11.36
C LEU A 78 -6.91 -0.76 10.57
N ALA A 79 -5.83 -0.05 10.93
CA ALA A 79 -5.41 1.13 10.23
C ALA A 79 -4.81 0.76 8.86
N GLU A 80 -5.26 1.46 7.84
CA GLU A 80 -4.81 1.35 6.45
C GLU A 80 -4.56 2.75 5.90
N PRO A 81 -3.59 2.94 4.98
CA PRO A 81 -3.30 4.23 4.38
C PRO A 81 -4.54 4.94 3.80
N TYR A 82 -5.46 4.19 3.22
CA TYR A 82 -6.63 4.73 2.54
C TYR A 82 -7.69 5.32 3.48
N VAL A 83 -7.74 4.87 4.72
CA VAL A 83 -8.67 5.44 5.73
C VAL A 83 -8.34 6.91 6.02
N LEU A 84 -7.09 7.33 5.82
CA LEU A 84 -6.65 8.71 5.99
C LEU A 84 -6.88 9.61 4.76
N GLY A 85 -7.65 9.15 3.77
CA GLY A 85 -8.04 9.94 2.60
C GLY A 85 -7.02 9.98 1.45
N ILE A 86 -5.92 9.22 1.54
CA ILE A 86 -4.92 9.16 0.46
C ILE A 86 -5.56 8.73 -0.86
N SER A 87 -6.49 7.77 -0.82
CA SER A 87 -7.17 7.25 -2.00
C SER A 87 -8.04 8.28 -2.70
N SER A 88 -8.88 9.02 -1.95
CA SER A 88 -9.74 10.03 -2.53
C SER A 88 -8.96 11.24 -3.04
N GLY A 89 -7.88 11.64 -2.35
CA GLY A 89 -6.99 12.68 -2.84
C GLY A 89 -6.28 12.30 -4.12
N ALA A 90 -5.73 11.09 -4.18
CA ALA A 90 -5.10 10.55 -5.39
C ALA A 90 -6.13 10.41 -6.54
N GLY A 91 -7.30 9.86 -6.24
CA GLY A 91 -8.40 9.70 -7.19
C GLY A 91 -8.88 11.03 -7.76
N LEU A 92 -9.03 12.05 -6.92
CA LEU A 92 -9.39 13.40 -7.35
C LEU A 92 -8.30 13.99 -8.26
N GLY A 93 -7.02 13.87 -7.89
CA GLY A 93 -5.89 14.33 -8.70
C GLY A 93 -5.83 13.65 -10.06
N ALA A 94 -6.03 12.33 -10.11
CA ALA A 94 -6.09 11.57 -11.35
C ALA A 94 -7.31 11.95 -12.21
N ALA A 95 -8.49 12.08 -11.59
CA ALA A 95 -9.71 12.51 -12.29
C ALA A 95 -9.58 13.91 -12.89
N LEU A 96 -8.94 14.86 -12.17
CA LEU A 96 -8.63 16.17 -12.72
C LEU A 96 -7.74 16.07 -13.95
N ALA A 97 -6.69 15.23 -13.92
CA ALA A 97 -5.82 15.03 -15.08
C ALA A 97 -6.60 14.50 -16.29
N ILE A 98 -7.45 13.49 -16.07
CA ILE A 98 -8.19 12.80 -17.13
C ILE A 98 -9.31 13.67 -17.68
N VAL A 99 -10.22 14.17 -16.83
CA VAL A 99 -11.45 14.89 -17.23
C VAL A 99 -11.13 16.25 -17.85
N LEU A 100 -10.08 16.93 -17.35
CA LEU A 100 -9.67 18.22 -17.93
C LEU A 100 -8.66 18.06 -19.07
N GLY A 101 -8.29 16.83 -19.43
CA GLY A 101 -7.34 16.53 -20.51
C GLY A 101 -5.97 17.18 -20.28
N LEU A 102 -5.53 17.30 -19.02
CA LEU A 102 -4.29 17.99 -18.67
C LEU A 102 -3.07 17.20 -19.12
N GLN A 103 -2.17 17.83 -19.86
CA GLN A 103 -0.91 17.24 -20.31
C GLN A 103 0.31 18.13 -19.99
N VAL A 104 0.25 18.85 -18.88
CA VAL A 104 1.27 19.86 -18.48
C VAL A 104 2.67 19.24 -18.43
N LEU A 105 2.80 18.01 -17.97
CA LEU A 105 4.05 17.25 -17.86
C LEU A 105 4.07 16.03 -18.80
N GLY A 106 3.27 16.03 -19.88
CA GLY A 106 3.10 14.88 -20.77
C GLY A 106 2.61 13.64 -19.99
N ALA A 107 3.23 12.48 -20.20
CA ALA A 107 2.87 11.22 -19.53
C ALA A 107 2.97 11.26 -18.00
N TRP A 108 3.67 12.23 -17.43
CA TRP A 108 3.85 12.39 -15.98
C TRP A 108 2.75 13.22 -15.32
N THR A 109 1.85 13.84 -16.11
CA THR A 109 0.77 14.68 -15.55
C THR A 109 -0.16 13.89 -14.66
N LEU A 110 -0.65 12.75 -15.11
CA LEU A 110 -1.56 11.91 -14.35
C LEU A 110 -0.90 11.38 -13.07
N PRO A 111 0.26 10.69 -13.11
CA PRO A 111 0.95 10.27 -11.89
C PRO A 111 1.31 11.44 -10.97
N GLY A 112 1.73 12.57 -11.52
CA GLY A 112 2.09 13.76 -10.75
C GLY A 112 0.92 14.36 -9.98
N LEU A 113 -0.25 14.51 -10.63
CA LEU A 113 -1.46 15.02 -9.98
C LEU A 113 -2.04 14.03 -8.98
N ALA A 114 -2.01 12.73 -9.28
CA ALA A 114 -2.42 11.70 -8.33
C ALA A 114 -1.52 11.70 -7.08
N PHE A 115 -0.20 11.78 -7.26
CA PHE A 115 0.76 11.90 -6.15
C PHE A 115 0.55 13.18 -5.34
N ALA A 116 0.39 14.32 -6.01
CA ALA A 116 0.15 15.60 -5.36
C ALA A 116 -1.16 15.60 -4.55
N GLY A 117 -2.22 15.01 -5.11
CA GLY A 117 -3.50 14.83 -4.42
C GLY A 117 -3.38 13.94 -3.19
N ALA A 118 -2.67 12.81 -3.30
CA ALA A 118 -2.40 11.91 -2.19
C ALA A 118 -1.62 12.61 -1.07
N LEU A 119 -0.49 13.24 -1.43
CA LEU A 119 0.38 13.93 -0.48
C LEU A 119 -0.29 15.16 0.13
N GLY A 120 -0.97 15.96 -0.68
CA GLY A 120 -1.72 17.13 -0.21
C GLY A 120 -2.80 16.75 0.80
N THR A 121 -3.53 15.67 0.54
CA THR A 121 -4.57 15.18 1.46
C THR A 121 -3.97 14.75 2.79
N ILE A 122 -2.90 13.96 2.78
CA ILE A 122 -2.32 13.46 4.03
C ILE A 122 -1.69 14.56 4.85
N LEU A 123 -1.06 15.56 4.20
CA LEU A 123 -0.52 16.72 4.88
C LEU A 123 -1.64 17.59 5.48
N LEU A 124 -2.76 17.72 4.77
CA LEU A 124 -3.94 18.44 5.27
C LEU A 124 -4.57 17.69 6.46
N VAL A 125 -4.70 16.36 6.40
CA VAL A 125 -5.13 15.53 7.54
C VAL A 125 -4.25 15.76 8.75
N TYR A 126 -2.92 15.76 8.55
CA TYR A 126 -1.98 15.99 9.64
C TYR A 126 -2.10 17.39 10.23
N ALA A 127 -2.22 18.40 9.38
CA ALA A 127 -2.38 19.79 9.80
C ALA A 127 -3.69 20.02 10.58
N LEU A 128 -4.81 19.44 10.11
CA LEU A 128 -6.11 19.52 10.78
C LEU A 128 -6.13 18.76 12.11
N ALA A 129 -5.37 17.67 12.21
CA ALA A 129 -5.27 16.87 13.42
C ALA A 129 -4.33 17.50 14.47
N HIS A 130 -3.49 18.48 14.07
CA HIS A 130 -2.58 19.14 14.99
C HIS A 130 -3.35 20.10 15.91
N THR A 131 -3.45 19.73 17.17
CA THR A 131 -4.04 20.58 18.21
C THR A 131 -2.95 21.45 18.82
N GLY A 132 -3.09 22.76 18.75
CA GLY A 132 -2.04 23.75 19.11
C GLY A 132 -1.42 23.64 20.50
N SER A 133 -1.90 22.77 21.38
CA SER A 133 -1.45 22.59 22.76
C SER A 133 -0.87 21.22 23.10
N GLY A 134 -0.84 20.23 22.19
CA GLY A 134 -0.48 18.89 22.68
C GLY A 134 -0.16 17.79 21.67
N GLY A 135 0.14 18.11 20.40
CA GLY A 135 0.51 17.07 19.46
C GLY A 135 -0.64 16.61 18.54
N VAL A 136 -0.49 15.44 17.92
CA VAL A 136 -1.43 14.91 16.93
C VAL A 136 -2.05 13.62 17.44
N PRO A 137 -3.25 13.68 18.06
CA PRO A 137 -3.94 12.48 18.59
C PRO A 137 -4.37 11.53 17.47
N ALA A 138 -4.24 10.22 17.67
CA ALA A 138 -4.59 9.20 16.70
C ALA A 138 -6.08 9.25 16.27
N HIS A 139 -6.98 9.50 17.22
CA HIS A 139 -8.41 9.61 16.91
C HIS A 139 -8.74 10.84 16.04
N THR A 140 -8.05 11.96 16.26
CA THR A 140 -8.23 13.18 15.46
C THR A 140 -7.71 12.96 14.02
N LEU A 141 -6.57 12.26 13.85
CA LEU A 141 -6.08 11.86 12.53
C LEU A 141 -7.12 11.02 11.77
N LEU A 142 -7.70 10.01 12.43
CA LEU A 142 -8.71 9.15 11.82
C LEU A 142 -9.97 9.93 11.45
N LEU A 143 -10.45 10.80 12.34
CA LEU A 143 -11.65 11.61 12.09
C LEU A 143 -11.42 12.62 10.96
N SER A 144 -10.30 13.35 10.99
CA SER A 144 -9.92 14.28 9.92
C SER A 144 -9.79 13.56 8.57
N GLY A 145 -9.16 12.36 8.58
CA GLY A 145 -9.05 11.52 7.40
C GLY A 145 -10.41 11.10 6.84
N ALA A 146 -11.32 10.64 7.69
CA ALA A 146 -12.66 10.24 7.29
C ALA A 146 -13.48 11.39 6.70
N ILE A 147 -13.42 12.59 7.32
CA ILE A 147 -14.10 13.78 6.81
C ILE A 147 -13.53 14.20 5.45
N LEU A 148 -12.19 14.29 5.33
CA LEU A 148 -11.55 14.64 4.06
C LEU A 148 -11.82 13.60 2.98
N ASN A 149 -11.83 12.32 3.33
CA ASN A 149 -12.19 11.25 2.40
C ASN A 149 -13.61 11.45 1.84
N ALA A 150 -14.58 11.82 2.68
CA ALA A 150 -15.95 12.11 2.24
C ALA A 150 -16.02 13.35 1.34
N VAL A 151 -15.34 14.44 1.70
CA VAL A 151 -15.32 15.69 0.92
C VAL A 151 -14.65 15.47 -0.44
N LEU A 152 -13.44 14.90 -0.46
CA LEU A 152 -12.70 14.66 -1.70
C LEU A 152 -13.37 13.60 -2.57
N GLY A 153 -14.00 12.59 -1.95
CA GLY A 153 -14.84 11.62 -2.65
C GLY A 153 -16.05 12.26 -3.33
N SER A 154 -16.70 13.22 -2.67
CA SER A 154 -17.82 13.98 -3.27
C SER A 154 -17.35 14.83 -4.45
N LEU A 155 -16.19 15.49 -4.34
CA LEU A 155 -15.59 16.24 -5.46
C LEU A 155 -15.22 15.31 -6.63
N LEU A 156 -14.66 14.14 -6.34
CA LEU A 156 -14.38 13.11 -7.35
C LEU A 156 -15.67 12.68 -8.06
N MET A 157 -16.75 12.39 -7.32
CA MET A 157 -18.03 12.01 -7.91
C MET A 157 -18.64 13.15 -8.73
N PHE A 158 -18.45 14.40 -8.32
CA PHE A 158 -18.87 15.56 -9.14
C PHE A 158 -18.10 15.57 -10.47
N LEU A 159 -16.78 15.41 -10.48
CA LEU A 159 -16.01 15.34 -11.73
C LEU A 159 -16.46 14.18 -12.62
N VAL A 160 -16.70 13.01 -12.03
CA VAL A 160 -17.21 11.83 -12.74
C VAL A 160 -18.59 12.10 -13.36
N SER A 161 -19.46 12.88 -12.69
CA SER A 161 -20.82 13.17 -13.18
C SER A 161 -20.85 14.09 -14.39
N VAL A 162 -19.81 14.91 -14.58
CA VAL A 162 -19.68 15.84 -15.72
C VAL A 162 -18.72 15.35 -16.80
N ALA A 163 -18.06 14.20 -16.57
CA ALA A 163 -17.11 13.61 -17.49
C ALA A 163 -17.80 13.02 -18.74
N ARG A 164 -17.08 13.03 -19.87
CA ARG A 164 -17.52 12.31 -21.07
C ARG A 164 -17.37 10.82 -20.89
N THR A 165 -18.04 10.03 -21.72
CA THR A 165 -18.04 8.56 -21.61
C THR A 165 -16.63 7.96 -21.61
N GLU A 166 -15.74 8.46 -22.48
CA GLU A 166 -14.34 7.97 -22.53
C GLU A 166 -13.54 8.34 -21.28
N GLU A 167 -13.70 9.58 -20.81
CA GLU A 167 -13.05 10.07 -19.59
C GLU A 167 -13.54 9.30 -18.37
N LEU A 168 -14.85 9.06 -18.29
CA LEU A 168 -15.47 8.25 -17.24
C LEU A 168 -14.86 6.83 -17.21
N HIS A 169 -14.75 6.19 -18.38
CA HIS A 169 -14.12 4.87 -18.46
C HIS A 169 -12.69 4.89 -17.92
N ASN A 170 -11.88 5.85 -18.35
CA ASN A 170 -10.50 6.00 -17.93
C ASN A 170 -10.36 6.25 -16.42
N VAL A 171 -11.22 7.11 -15.84
CA VAL A 171 -11.24 7.36 -14.39
C VAL A 171 -11.59 6.09 -13.62
N VAL A 172 -12.64 5.38 -14.04
CA VAL A 172 -13.08 4.13 -13.37
C VAL A 172 -11.98 3.08 -13.42
N TRP A 173 -11.36 2.86 -14.59
CA TRP A 173 -10.25 1.91 -14.72
C TRP A 173 -9.06 2.27 -13.85
N TRP A 174 -8.71 3.55 -13.79
CA TRP A 174 -7.63 4.00 -12.92
C TRP A 174 -7.95 3.76 -11.44
N LEU A 175 -9.20 4.01 -11.01
CA LEU A 175 -9.65 3.77 -9.63
C LEU A 175 -9.65 2.29 -9.25
N LEU A 176 -9.82 1.39 -10.21
CA LEU A 176 -9.79 -0.06 -9.98
C LEU A 176 -8.36 -0.62 -9.79
N GLY A 177 -7.34 0.19 -10.08
CA GLY A 177 -5.93 -0.19 -9.96
C GLY A 177 -5.44 -1.11 -11.09
N ASP A 178 -4.27 -0.78 -11.60
CA ASP A 178 -3.61 -1.52 -12.66
C ASP A 178 -2.09 -1.56 -12.43
N LEU A 179 -1.47 -2.71 -12.65
CA LEU A 179 -0.02 -2.90 -12.55
C LEU A 179 0.67 -2.82 -13.91
N GLN A 180 -0.05 -2.46 -14.98
CA GLN A 180 0.55 -2.21 -16.28
C GLN A 180 1.30 -0.89 -16.25
N ILE A 181 2.62 -0.95 -16.37
CA ILE A 181 3.47 0.22 -16.48
C ILE A 181 4.19 0.21 -17.82
N PHE A 182 4.10 1.33 -18.53
CA PHE A 182 4.73 1.49 -19.82
C PHE A 182 6.01 2.35 -19.75
N ASP A 183 6.23 3.04 -18.61
CA ASP A 183 7.39 3.91 -18.39
C ASP A 183 8.31 3.39 -17.28
N TRP A 184 9.47 2.85 -17.69
CA TRP A 184 10.51 2.41 -16.78
C TRP A 184 11.12 3.54 -15.91
N ARG A 185 10.98 4.81 -16.33
CA ARG A 185 11.44 5.95 -15.54
C ARG A 185 10.55 6.13 -14.32
N LEU A 186 9.23 6.07 -14.52
CA LEU A 186 8.27 6.12 -13.42
C LEU A 186 8.50 4.98 -12.43
N LEU A 187 8.66 3.74 -12.93
CA LEU A 187 8.95 2.59 -12.08
C LEU A 187 10.21 2.80 -11.23
N ARG A 188 11.28 3.34 -11.83
CA ARG A 188 12.53 3.64 -11.08
C ARG A 188 12.30 4.68 -9.99
N VAL A 189 11.58 5.76 -10.27
CA VAL A 189 11.28 6.79 -9.27
C VAL A 189 10.49 6.20 -8.11
N VAL A 190 9.42 5.44 -8.39
CA VAL A 190 8.63 4.77 -7.37
C VAL A 190 9.48 3.79 -6.56
N ALA A 191 10.31 2.97 -7.22
CA ALA A 191 11.19 2.01 -6.55
C ALA A 191 12.21 2.71 -5.62
N VAL A 192 12.78 3.85 -6.02
CA VAL A 192 13.69 4.64 -5.18
C VAL A 192 12.96 5.21 -3.97
N VAL A 193 11.77 5.79 -4.15
CA VAL A 193 10.95 6.32 -3.04
C VAL A 193 10.60 5.21 -2.06
N VAL A 194 10.15 4.06 -2.57
CA VAL A 194 9.78 2.92 -1.73
C VAL A 194 10.99 2.32 -1.02
N ALA A 195 12.10 2.12 -1.72
CA ALA A 195 13.32 1.58 -1.12
C ALA A 195 13.85 2.50 0.00
N SER A 196 13.89 3.82 -0.24
CA SER A 196 14.30 4.79 0.79
C SER A 196 13.35 4.79 1.99
N GLY A 197 12.04 4.73 1.74
CA GLY A 197 11.03 4.63 2.80
C GLY A 197 11.16 3.35 3.62
N LEU A 198 11.41 2.21 2.96
CA LEU A 198 11.66 0.93 3.64
C LEU A 198 12.92 0.99 4.50
N VAL A 199 14.02 1.57 4.00
CA VAL A 199 15.26 1.75 4.77
C VAL A 199 15.00 2.58 6.03
N VAL A 200 14.32 3.74 5.90
CA VAL A 200 13.97 4.58 7.05
C VAL A 200 13.10 3.81 8.05
N THR A 201 12.13 3.05 7.55
CA THR A 201 11.21 2.28 8.40
C THR A 201 11.94 1.16 9.16
N VAL A 202 12.85 0.43 8.50
CA VAL A 202 13.64 -0.64 9.12
C VAL A 202 14.60 -0.07 10.16
N LEU A 203 15.30 1.01 9.84
CA LEU A 203 16.22 1.67 10.79
C LEU A 203 15.48 2.22 12.01
N GLY A 204 14.30 2.77 11.83
CA GLY A 204 13.46 3.31 12.90
C GLY A 204 12.47 2.28 13.51
N ALA A 205 12.61 0.98 13.24
CA ALA A 205 11.71 -0.05 13.76
C ALA A 205 11.68 -0.12 15.29
N ARG A 206 12.77 0.29 15.97
CA ARG A 206 12.79 0.43 17.43
C ARG A 206 11.84 1.52 17.91
N ASP A 207 11.81 2.64 17.22
CA ASP A 207 10.97 3.78 17.57
C ASP A 207 9.49 3.45 17.34
N LEU A 208 9.17 2.65 16.30
CA LEU A 208 7.83 2.09 16.09
C LEU A 208 7.41 1.15 17.23
N ASN A 209 8.35 0.34 17.78
CA ASN A 209 8.07 -0.48 18.95
C ASN A 209 7.72 0.38 20.18
N LEU A 210 8.44 1.49 20.39
CA LEU A 210 8.17 2.41 21.49
C LEU A 210 6.82 3.11 21.31
N LEU A 211 6.49 3.60 20.11
CA LEU A 211 5.20 4.22 19.81
C LEU A 211 4.02 3.27 20.02
N ALA A 212 4.21 1.98 19.74
CA ALA A 212 3.20 0.96 19.96
C ALA A 212 2.83 0.76 21.45
N LEU A 213 3.73 1.12 22.39
CA LEU A 213 3.46 1.09 23.83
C LEU A 213 2.55 2.24 24.29
N GLY A 214 2.48 3.32 23.49
CA GLY A 214 1.76 4.55 23.81
C GLY A 214 2.67 5.77 23.78
N GLU A 215 2.07 6.96 23.63
CA GLU A 215 2.83 8.21 23.49
C GLU A 215 3.54 8.59 24.78
N GLU A 216 2.85 8.51 25.90
CA GLU A 216 3.39 8.84 27.24
C GLU A 216 4.54 7.88 27.66
N PRO A 217 4.39 6.54 27.62
CA PRO A 217 5.50 5.61 27.86
C PRO A 217 6.68 5.82 26.89
N ALA A 218 6.40 6.09 25.62
CA ALA A 218 7.45 6.33 24.63
C ALA A 218 8.26 7.60 24.95
N ALA A 219 7.58 8.67 25.38
CA ALA A 219 8.25 9.91 25.81
C ALA A 219 9.11 9.70 27.06
N HIS A 220 8.64 8.95 28.05
CA HIS A 220 9.42 8.59 29.24
C HIS A 220 10.67 7.75 28.91
N LEU A 221 10.63 6.97 27.81
CA LEU A 221 11.78 6.23 27.31
C LEU A 221 12.69 7.07 26.40
N GLY A 222 12.48 8.39 26.34
CA GLY A 222 13.34 9.36 25.64
C GLY A 222 13.02 9.54 24.16
N LEU A 223 11.88 9.01 23.66
CA LEU A 223 11.48 9.21 22.27
C LEU A 223 10.91 10.63 22.06
N ARG A 224 11.35 11.30 21.00
CA ARG A 224 10.72 12.55 20.53
C ARG A 224 9.44 12.23 19.76
N VAL A 225 8.37 11.94 20.49
CA VAL A 225 7.12 11.35 19.95
C VAL A 225 6.61 12.09 18.73
N GLU A 226 6.37 13.40 18.80
CA GLU A 226 5.78 14.16 17.70
C GLU A 226 6.66 14.16 16.44
N ARG A 227 7.98 14.34 16.61
CA ARG A 227 8.90 14.28 15.47
C ARG A 227 8.92 12.89 14.83
N THR A 228 8.91 11.85 15.65
CA THR A 228 8.92 10.46 15.17
C THR A 228 7.62 10.12 14.46
N LYS A 229 6.47 10.52 15.01
CA LYS A 229 5.16 10.38 14.39
C LYS A 229 5.14 11.07 13.02
N PHE A 230 5.58 12.32 12.94
CA PHE A 230 5.61 13.08 11.69
C PHE A 230 6.48 12.40 10.62
N VAL A 231 7.70 11.96 10.99
CA VAL A 231 8.61 11.28 10.05
C VAL A 231 8.00 10.01 9.50
N PHE A 232 7.47 9.13 10.36
CA PHE A 232 6.87 7.89 9.89
C PHE A 232 5.55 8.12 9.12
N PHE A 233 4.78 9.10 9.52
CA PHE A 233 3.58 9.50 8.80
C PHE A 233 3.92 9.97 7.38
N LEU A 234 4.94 10.82 7.23
CA LEU A 234 5.41 11.30 5.95
C LEU A 234 6.00 10.16 5.08
N VAL A 235 6.82 9.28 5.68
CA VAL A 235 7.39 8.11 4.98
C VAL A 235 6.30 7.21 4.44
N ALA A 236 5.30 6.86 5.26
CA ALA A 236 4.19 6.04 4.84
C ALA A 236 3.34 6.71 3.74
N ALA A 237 3.13 8.03 3.86
CA ALA A 237 2.42 8.84 2.87
C ALA A 237 3.15 8.87 1.52
N LEU A 238 4.47 9.09 1.53
CA LEU A 238 5.30 9.12 0.32
C LEU A 238 5.30 7.75 -0.38
N MET A 239 5.50 6.66 0.39
CA MET A 239 5.48 5.30 -0.16
C MET A 239 4.12 4.97 -0.77
N THR A 240 3.03 5.25 -0.06
CA THR A 240 1.67 4.99 -0.55
C THR A 240 1.32 5.87 -1.73
N GLY A 241 1.59 7.18 -1.64
CA GLY A 241 1.30 8.14 -2.71
C GLY A 241 2.04 7.83 -4.01
N ALA A 242 3.34 7.48 -3.92
CA ALA A 242 4.13 7.07 -5.08
C ALA A 242 3.61 5.77 -5.72
N THR A 243 3.20 4.81 -4.88
CA THR A 243 2.60 3.55 -5.36
C THR A 243 1.27 3.82 -6.06
N VAL A 244 0.37 4.58 -5.43
CA VAL A 244 -0.94 4.91 -6.00
C VAL A 244 -0.80 5.71 -7.30
N ALA A 245 0.14 6.64 -7.36
CA ALA A 245 0.41 7.41 -8.58
C ALA A 245 0.82 6.53 -9.78
N ALA A 246 1.49 5.40 -9.51
CA ALA A 246 1.95 4.49 -10.56
C ALA A 246 0.94 3.43 -10.94
N CYS A 247 0.13 2.93 -10.00
CA CYS A 247 -0.73 1.76 -10.23
C CYS A 247 -2.20 1.95 -9.82
N GLY A 248 -2.64 3.18 -9.54
CA GLY A 248 -4.00 3.43 -9.07
C GLY A 248 -4.25 2.87 -7.67
N LEU A 249 -5.53 2.65 -7.33
CA LEU A 249 -5.92 2.25 -5.99
C LEU A 249 -5.84 0.73 -5.81
N ILE A 250 -5.01 0.28 -4.87
CA ILE A 250 -4.88 -1.13 -4.47
C ILE A 250 -5.09 -1.23 -2.96
N GLY A 251 -6.33 -1.47 -2.53
CA GLY A 251 -6.70 -1.54 -1.12
C GLY A 251 -6.38 -2.88 -0.45
N PHE A 252 -6.58 -2.92 0.87
CA PHE A 252 -6.49 -4.10 1.74
C PHE A 252 -5.09 -4.71 1.92
N VAL A 253 -4.13 -4.46 1.05
CA VAL A 253 -2.76 -5.02 1.17
C VAL A 253 -2.11 -4.54 2.46
N GLY A 254 -2.20 -3.23 2.74
CA GLY A 254 -1.67 -2.61 3.95
C GLY A 254 -2.40 -2.99 5.24
N LEU A 255 -3.61 -3.52 5.12
CA LEU A 255 -4.40 -4.00 6.26
C LEU A 255 -4.14 -5.47 6.54
N MET A 256 -4.36 -6.31 5.53
CA MET A 256 -4.40 -7.77 5.66
C MET A 256 -3.00 -8.36 5.87
N VAL A 257 -2.03 -7.97 5.05
CA VAL A 257 -0.70 -8.59 5.06
C VAL A 257 0.05 -8.36 6.37
N PRO A 258 0.18 -7.12 6.91
CA PRO A 258 0.83 -6.91 8.20
C PRO A 258 0.16 -7.66 9.34
N HIS A 259 -1.16 -7.77 9.30
CA HIS A 259 -1.91 -8.50 10.31
C HIS A 259 -1.59 -10.00 10.26
N ALA A 260 -1.64 -10.61 9.08
CA ALA A 260 -1.32 -12.04 8.90
C ALA A 260 0.14 -12.33 9.29
N VAL A 261 1.08 -11.48 8.87
CA VAL A 261 2.51 -11.62 9.19
C VAL A 261 2.75 -11.50 10.70
N ARG A 262 2.06 -10.59 11.38
CA ARG A 262 2.18 -10.40 12.84
C ARG A 262 1.80 -11.66 13.62
N LEU A 263 0.88 -12.47 13.13
CA LEU A 263 0.51 -13.75 13.76
C LEU A 263 1.67 -14.77 13.70
N VAL A 264 2.55 -14.65 12.71
CA VAL A 264 3.68 -15.58 12.50
C VAL A 264 4.96 -15.08 13.17
N VAL A 265 5.35 -13.81 12.91
CA VAL A 265 6.64 -13.26 13.37
C VAL A 265 6.55 -12.53 14.72
N GLY A 266 5.34 -12.26 15.19
CA GLY A 266 5.08 -11.48 16.40
C GLY A 266 5.02 -9.98 16.16
N PRO A 267 4.85 -9.18 17.24
CA PRO A 267 4.60 -7.75 17.16
C PRO A 267 5.87 -6.89 17.00
N ASP A 268 7.08 -7.45 17.12
CA ASP A 268 8.33 -6.69 17.04
C ASP A 268 8.54 -6.14 15.62
N HIS A 269 8.51 -4.81 15.50
CA HIS A 269 8.62 -4.09 14.21
C HIS A 269 9.94 -4.34 13.49
N ARG A 270 11.01 -4.71 14.18
CA ARG A 270 12.30 -5.08 13.56
C ARG A 270 12.18 -6.31 12.64
N ARG A 271 11.23 -7.18 12.94
CA ARG A 271 10.93 -8.39 12.16
C ARG A 271 9.67 -8.19 11.31
N LEU A 272 8.68 -7.51 11.87
CA LEU A 272 7.39 -7.30 11.24
C LEU A 272 7.51 -6.47 9.96
N VAL A 273 8.30 -5.39 9.95
CA VAL A 273 8.46 -4.52 8.77
C VAL A 273 9.04 -5.27 7.57
N PRO A 274 10.24 -5.88 7.66
CA PRO A 274 10.81 -6.59 6.51
C PRO A 274 9.99 -7.80 6.11
N ALA A 275 9.42 -8.55 7.05
CA ALA A 275 8.57 -9.68 6.74
C ALA A 275 7.27 -9.25 6.04
N SER A 276 6.65 -8.15 6.47
CA SER A 276 5.44 -7.61 5.82
C SER A 276 5.74 -7.09 4.42
N ALA A 277 6.87 -6.42 4.21
CA ALA A 277 7.29 -5.98 2.89
C ALA A 277 7.46 -7.15 1.91
N LEU A 278 8.16 -8.21 2.32
CA LEU A 278 8.35 -9.42 1.51
C LEU A 278 7.04 -10.16 1.25
N ALA A 279 6.22 -10.33 2.28
CA ALA A 279 4.93 -10.99 2.15
C ALA A 279 3.95 -10.21 1.27
N GLY A 280 3.94 -8.87 1.38
CA GLY A 280 3.12 -8.00 0.55
C GLY A 280 3.56 -8.01 -0.92
N ALA A 281 4.87 -8.02 -1.15
CA ALA A 281 5.42 -8.20 -2.49
C ALA A 281 4.97 -9.52 -3.11
N ALA A 282 5.15 -10.63 -2.40
CA ALA A 282 4.75 -11.96 -2.87
C ALA A 282 3.23 -12.05 -3.09
N PHE A 283 2.43 -11.52 -2.16
CA PHE A 283 0.98 -11.49 -2.25
C PHE A 283 0.53 -10.75 -3.51
N LEU A 284 1.07 -9.55 -3.78
CA LEU A 284 0.62 -8.75 -4.90
C LEU A 284 1.06 -9.33 -6.25
N VAL A 285 2.25 -9.96 -6.32
CA VAL A 285 2.70 -10.72 -7.50
C VAL A 285 1.77 -11.89 -7.80
N LEU A 286 1.36 -12.66 -6.79
CA LEU A 286 0.44 -13.78 -6.96
C LEU A 286 -0.98 -13.31 -7.32
N ALA A 287 -1.46 -12.25 -6.67
CA ALA A 287 -2.76 -11.65 -6.97
C ALA A 287 -2.82 -11.13 -8.41
N ASP A 288 -1.74 -10.50 -8.90
CA ASP A 288 -1.62 -10.06 -10.28
C ASP A 288 -1.57 -11.22 -11.28
N ALA A 289 -0.80 -12.28 -10.98
CA ALA A 289 -0.78 -13.47 -11.81
C ALA A 289 -2.17 -14.12 -11.92
N PHE A 290 -2.91 -14.16 -10.82
CA PHE A 290 -4.30 -14.63 -10.81
C PHE A 290 -5.22 -13.69 -11.61
N ALA A 291 -5.12 -12.38 -11.42
CA ALA A 291 -5.92 -11.38 -12.11
C ALA A 291 -5.82 -11.48 -13.65
N ARG A 292 -4.61 -11.80 -14.16
CA ARG A 292 -4.33 -11.96 -15.60
C ARG A 292 -4.79 -13.28 -16.20
N THR A 293 -5.15 -14.26 -15.39
CA THR A 293 -5.42 -15.63 -15.88
C THR A 293 -6.81 -16.12 -15.58
N ALA A 294 -7.44 -15.63 -14.51
CA ALA A 294 -8.72 -16.13 -14.03
C ALA A 294 -9.86 -15.99 -15.05
N MET A 295 -9.83 -14.96 -15.90
CA MET A 295 -10.85 -14.70 -16.92
C MET A 295 -10.23 -14.44 -18.32
N ALA A 296 -9.05 -14.98 -18.59
CA ALA A 296 -8.37 -14.77 -19.87
C ALA A 296 -9.31 -14.99 -21.08
N PRO A 297 -9.30 -14.12 -22.11
CA PRO A 297 -8.33 -13.04 -22.35
C PRO A 297 -8.60 -11.72 -21.59
N LEU A 298 -9.70 -11.61 -20.85
CA LEU A 298 -10.01 -10.43 -20.03
C LEU A 298 -9.15 -10.43 -18.77
N GLU A 299 -8.60 -9.28 -18.42
CA GLU A 299 -7.87 -9.10 -17.17
C GLU A 299 -8.79 -8.49 -16.10
N ILE A 300 -8.76 -9.05 -14.89
CA ILE A 300 -9.47 -8.49 -13.75
C ILE A 300 -8.61 -7.38 -13.15
N PRO A 301 -9.15 -6.17 -12.86
CA PRO A 301 -8.39 -5.13 -12.17
C PRO A 301 -7.86 -5.63 -10.82
N ILE A 302 -6.60 -5.30 -10.50
CA ILE A 302 -5.93 -5.85 -9.32
C ILE A 302 -6.59 -5.40 -8.00
N GLY A 303 -7.14 -4.19 -7.95
CA GLY A 303 -7.86 -3.68 -6.78
C GLY A 303 -9.12 -4.49 -6.47
N VAL A 304 -9.79 -5.04 -7.50
CA VAL A 304 -10.94 -5.94 -7.32
C VAL A 304 -10.50 -7.24 -6.63
N ILE A 305 -9.38 -7.83 -7.06
CA ILE A 305 -8.85 -9.06 -6.45
C ILE A 305 -8.46 -8.82 -5.00
N THR A 306 -7.73 -7.74 -4.73
CA THR A 306 -7.29 -7.43 -3.36
C THR A 306 -8.47 -7.11 -2.43
N ALA A 307 -9.51 -6.43 -2.92
CA ALA A 307 -10.73 -6.17 -2.17
C ALA A 307 -11.55 -7.44 -1.91
N PHE A 308 -11.67 -8.31 -2.91
CA PHE A 308 -12.38 -9.59 -2.79
C PHE A 308 -11.70 -10.54 -1.79
N LEU A 309 -10.38 -10.51 -1.68
CA LEU A 309 -9.64 -11.30 -0.69
C LEU A 309 -9.62 -10.62 0.68
N GLY A 310 -9.45 -9.30 0.71
CA GLY A 310 -9.29 -8.54 1.94
C GLY A 310 -10.58 -8.36 2.74
N GLY A 311 -11.71 -8.11 2.07
CA GLY A 311 -13.00 -7.92 2.72
C GLY A 311 -13.44 -9.14 3.54
N PRO A 312 -13.55 -10.35 2.96
CA PRO A 312 -13.88 -11.56 3.70
C PRO A 312 -12.87 -11.92 4.79
N PHE A 313 -11.56 -11.75 4.53
CA PHE A 313 -10.53 -11.94 5.55
C PHE A 313 -10.79 -11.06 6.78
N PHE A 314 -11.14 -9.80 6.54
CA PHE A 314 -11.40 -8.85 7.61
C PHE A 314 -12.69 -9.17 8.39
N LEU A 315 -13.76 -9.53 7.69
CA LEU A 315 -15.02 -9.97 8.33
C LEU A 315 -14.81 -11.23 9.18
N TRP A 316 -14.01 -12.18 8.68
CA TRP A 316 -13.62 -13.36 9.43
C TRP A 316 -12.85 -12.99 10.70
N LEU A 317 -11.89 -12.05 10.59
CA LEU A 317 -11.11 -11.58 11.72
C LEU A 317 -11.96 -10.91 12.80
N LEU A 318 -12.92 -10.08 12.42
CA LEU A 318 -13.85 -9.43 13.35
C LEU A 318 -14.69 -10.46 14.11
N ARG A 319 -15.14 -11.51 13.42
CA ARG A 319 -15.95 -12.56 14.04
C ARG A 319 -15.16 -13.45 15.01
N HIS A 320 -13.87 -13.70 14.74
CA HIS A 320 -13.04 -14.62 15.54
C HIS A 320 -12.26 -13.91 16.65
N LYS A 321 -12.13 -12.59 16.64
CA LYS A 321 -11.74 -11.81 17.81
C LYS A 321 -12.95 -11.71 18.74
N SER A 322 -13.25 -12.80 19.45
CA SER A 322 -14.02 -12.72 20.71
C SER A 322 -13.23 -11.76 21.60
N TYR A 323 -13.83 -10.62 21.92
CA TYR A 323 -13.31 -9.69 22.90
C TYR A 323 -13.04 -10.46 24.20
N PRO A 324 -11.79 -10.52 24.71
CA PRO A 324 -11.58 -10.91 26.09
C PRO A 324 -12.00 -9.70 26.94
N GLY A 325 -13.27 -9.68 27.36
CA GLY A 325 -13.81 -8.54 28.11
C GLY A 325 -15.31 -8.61 28.35
N ARG A 326 -15.89 -9.82 28.41
CA ARG A 326 -17.22 -10.08 28.95
C ARG A 326 -17.18 -11.32 29.84
N THR A 327 -16.66 -11.17 31.04
CA THR A 327 -17.09 -11.87 32.26
C THR A 327 -16.95 -10.89 33.38
#